data_ff80ad5b80d033ef867cdf10c0aadaaa
#
_entry.id   ff80ad5b80d033ef867cdf10c0aadaaa
#
_cell.length_a   1.000
_cell.length_b   1.000
_cell.length_c   1.000
_cell.angle_alpha   90.00
_cell.angle_beta   90.00
_cell.angle_gamma   90.00
#
_symmetry.space_group_name_H-M   'P 1'
#
loop_
_entity.id
_entity.type
_entity.pdbx_description
1 polymer ?
#
loop_
_entity_poly.entity_id
_entity_poly.type
_entity_poly.pdbx_seq_one_letter_code
_entity_poly.pdbx_strand_id
1 'polypeptide(L)'
;LGAGDDTFVWDPGDGSDVVEGQAGLDTMDFNGANVAENIDISANGGRAVLFRDIAAITMDLNDVETIRFDALGGADTVRVRDLSGTDVTTVRIDLAALGGGGDGASDTIVLDATGGDDVVQVVTDGASIRVLGLAAEVVI
;
A
#
# COMPACT_ATOMS: atom_id res chain seq x y z
N LEU A 1 7.99 16.22 2.48
CA LEU A 1 6.69 16.78 2.86
C LEU A 1 6.89 17.85 3.92
N GLY A 2 7.65 17.59 4.94
CA GLY A 2 7.97 18.59 5.96
C GLY A 2 7.95 18.03 7.37
N ALA A 3 7.64 18.88 8.34
CA ALA A 3 7.47 18.46 9.73
C ALA A 3 5.98 18.44 10.08
N GLY A 4 5.52 17.36 10.65
CA GLY A 4 4.12 17.11 10.99
C GLY A 4 3.58 15.95 10.17
N ASP A 5 2.36 15.56 10.45
CA ASP A 5 1.73 14.42 9.79
C ASP A 5 1.17 14.90 8.44
N ASP A 6 1.84 14.53 7.35
CA ASP A 6 1.51 14.97 6.01
C ASP A 6 0.91 13.84 5.16
N THR A 7 0.16 14.19 4.12
CA THR A 7 -0.38 13.24 3.14
C THR A 7 0.01 13.66 1.74
N PHE A 8 0.69 12.76 1.02
CA PHE A 8 0.92 12.89 -0.41
C PHE A 8 -0.14 12.09 -1.16
N VAL A 9 -0.92 12.74 -2.00
CA VAL A 9 -1.94 12.08 -2.81
C VAL A 9 -1.44 11.94 -4.23
N TRP A 10 -1.53 10.72 -4.78
CA TRP A 10 -1.21 10.41 -6.16
C TRP A 10 -2.48 10.03 -6.92
N ASP A 11 -2.71 10.64 -8.06
CA ASP A 11 -3.82 10.35 -8.96
C ASP A 11 -3.32 9.83 -10.32
N PRO A 12 -4.10 9.00 -11.05
CA PRO A 12 -3.75 8.56 -12.39
C PRO A 12 -3.41 9.70 -13.33
N GLY A 13 -2.15 9.77 -13.75
CA GLY A 13 -1.61 10.81 -14.61
C GLY A 13 -0.46 11.62 -14.02
N ASP A 14 -0.25 11.53 -12.69
CA ASP A 14 0.81 12.28 -12.00
C ASP A 14 2.23 11.79 -12.32
N GLY A 15 2.35 10.54 -12.76
CA GLY A 15 3.66 9.95 -13.10
C GLY A 15 4.35 9.31 -11.90
N SER A 16 5.67 9.08 -12.04
CA SER A 16 6.49 8.51 -10.97
C SER A 16 7.12 9.60 -10.14
N ASP A 17 7.13 9.43 -8.81
CA ASP A 17 7.64 10.42 -7.87
C ASP A 17 8.58 9.82 -6.82
N VAL A 18 9.41 10.69 -6.26
CA VAL A 18 10.21 10.45 -5.05
C VAL A 18 9.60 11.27 -3.92
N VAL A 19 9.18 10.61 -2.87
CA VAL A 19 8.51 11.24 -1.71
C VAL A 19 9.41 11.12 -0.50
N GLU A 20 9.69 12.26 0.13
CA GLU A 20 10.40 12.36 1.40
C GLU A 20 9.41 12.89 2.45
N GLY A 21 8.94 12.02 3.35
CA GLY A 21 8.02 12.38 4.44
C GLY A 21 8.69 13.35 5.40
N GLN A 22 9.88 13.04 5.86
CA GLN A 22 10.71 13.72 6.85
C GLN A 22 10.23 13.42 8.28
N ALA A 23 9.64 14.37 9.01
CA ALA A 23 9.35 14.20 10.44
C ALA A 23 7.85 14.26 10.71
N GLY A 24 7.28 13.19 11.18
CA GLY A 24 5.86 13.04 11.47
C GLY A 24 5.37 11.62 11.25
N LEU A 25 4.08 11.46 11.07
CA LEU A 25 3.46 10.23 10.57
C LEU A 25 2.88 10.53 9.20
N ASP A 26 3.63 10.17 8.16
CA ASP A 26 3.31 10.54 6.81
C ASP A 26 2.58 9.44 6.06
N THR A 27 1.69 9.83 5.16
CA THR A 27 0.86 8.92 4.38
C THR A 27 1.04 9.15 2.89
N MET A 28 1.30 8.07 2.15
CA MET A 28 1.13 7.99 0.70
C MET A 28 -0.27 7.46 0.41
N ASP A 29 -1.11 8.29 -0.20
CA ASP A 29 -2.48 7.95 -0.63
C ASP A 29 -2.47 7.76 -2.15
N PHE A 30 -2.50 6.50 -2.60
CA PHE A 30 -2.36 6.14 -4.01
C PHE A 30 -3.71 5.70 -4.57
N ASN A 31 -4.27 6.52 -5.45
CA ASN A 31 -5.53 6.21 -6.12
C ASN A 31 -5.28 5.35 -7.36
N GLY A 32 -5.89 4.18 -7.41
CA GLY A 32 -5.94 3.30 -8.56
C GLY A 32 -6.91 3.79 -9.63
N ALA A 33 -7.34 2.90 -10.49
CA ALA A 33 -8.29 3.18 -11.55
C ALA A 33 -9.32 2.04 -11.65
N ASN A 34 -10.41 2.27 -12.37
CA ASN A 34 -11.44 1.24 -12.60
C ASN A 34 -11.02 0.29 -13.75
N VAL A 35 -9.86 -0.35 -13.59
CA VAL A 35 -9.26 -1.34 -14.50
C VAL A 35 -8.42 -2.31 -13.69
N ALA A 36 -8.20 -3.53 -14.17
CA ALA A 36 -7.30 -4.47 -13.50
C ALA A 36 -5.87 -3.94 -13.42
N GLU A 37 -5.32 -3.90 -12.21
CA GLU A 37 -3.99 -3.37 -11.90
C GLU A 37 -3.15 -4.38 -11.12
N ASN A 38 -1.82 -4.34 -11.33
CA ASN A 38 -0.89 -5.05 -10.48
C ASN A 38 -0.05 -4.04 -9.70
N ILE A 39 -0.18 -4.08 -8.39
CA ILE A 39 0.55 -3.25 -7.44
C ILE A 39 1.55 -4.13 -6.70
N ASP A 40 2.80 -3.71 -6.64
CA ASP A 40 3.87 -4.36 -5.88
C ASP A 40 4.48 -3.36 -4.91
N ILE A 41 4.41 -3.65 -3.62
CA ILE A 41 4.98 -2.81 -2.56
C ILE A 41 6.16 -3.58 -1.97
N SER A 42 7.35 -3.00 -2.03
CA SER A 42 8.60 -3.66 -1.67
C SER A 42 9.58 -2.75 -0.97
N ALA A 43 10.55 -3.33 -0.28
CA ALA A 43 11.69 -2.60 0.29
C ALA A 43 12.82 -2.43 -0.74
N ASN A 44 13.45 -1.26 -0.74
CA ASN A 44 14.68 -0.95 -1.45
C ASN A 44 15.67 -0.31 -0.49
N GLY A 45 16.38 -1.13 0.28
CA GLY A 45 17.16 -0.67 1.43
C GLY A 45 16.25 -0.13 2.53
N GLY A 46 16.47 1.10 2.97
CA GLY A 46 15.61 1.79 3.94
C GLY A 46 14.37 2.44 3.34
N ARG A 47 14.23 2.43 2.03
CA ARG A 47 13.11 3.07 1.32
C ARG A 47 12.05 2.04 0.94
N ALA A 48 10.82 2.44 0.86
CA ALA A 48 9.75 1.62 0.28
C ALA A 48 9.49 2.03 -1.18
N VAL A 49 9.16 1.07 -2.02
CA VAL A 49 8.80 1.30 -3.42
C VAL A 49 7.42 0.73 -3.67
N LEU A 50 6.51 1.55 -4.17
CA LEU A 50 5.25 1.10 -4.74
C LEU A 50 5.37 1.15 -6.27
N PHE A 51 5.18 0.01 -6.91
CA PHE A 51 5.15 -0.11 -8.36
C PHE A 51 3.75 -0.49 -8.83
N ARG A 52 3.28 0.21 -9.86
CA ARG A 52 2.04 -0.07 -10.59
C ARG A 52 2.37 -0.43 -12.03
N ASP A 53 1.84 -1.54 -12.55
CA ASP A 53 2.12 -2.00 -13.91
C ASP A 53 1.51 -1.07 -14.99
N ILE A 54 0.31 -0.56 -14.74
CA ILE A 54 -0.33 0.42 -15.64
C ILE A 54 0.50 1.70 -15.67
N ALA A 55 0.94 2.09 -16.85
CA ALA A 55 1.83 3.22 -17.12
C ALA A 55 3.23 3.10 -16.48
N ALA A 56 3.58 1.94 -15.89
CA ALA A 56 4.88 1.67 -15.24
C ALA A 56 5.25 2.76 -14.21
N ILE A 57 4.33 3.04 -13.30
CA ILE A 57 4.52 4.05 -12.25
C ILE A 57 5.35 3.48 -11.11
N THR A 58 6.32 4.25 -10.65
CA THR A 58 7.15 3.92 -9.49
C THR A 58 7.13 5.09 -8.51
N MET A 59 6.68 4.82 -7.29
CA MET A 59 6.78 5.72 -6.16
C MET A 59 7.93 5.26 -5.27
N ASP A 60 8.89 6.12 -5.01
CA ASP A 60 10.04 5.86 -4.15
C ASP A 60 9.90 6.67 -2.86
N LEU A 61 9.66 5.98 -1.73
CA LEU A 61 9.18 6.57 -0.48
C LEU A 61 10.24 6.43 0.62
N ASN A 62 10.49 7.52 1.34
CA ASN A 62 11.34 7.56 2.52
C ASN A 62 10.65 8.37 3.62
N ASP A 63 10.81 7.96 4.88
CA ASP A 63 10.11 8.56 6.01
C ASP A 63 8.58 8.68 5.74
N VAL A 64 7.96 7.56 5.32
CA VAL A 64 6.51 7.41 5.09
C VAL A 64 6.05 6.17 5.83
N GLU A 65 5.17 6.34 6.81
CA GLU A 65 4.76 5.25 7.72
C GLU A 65 3.51 4.52 7.24
N THR A 66 2.69 5.17 6.42
CA THR A 66 1.47 4.57 5.89
C THR A 66 1.43 4.64 4.36
N ILE A 67 1.17 3.50 3.73
CA ILE A 67 0.79 3.43 2.32
C ILE A 67 -0.68 3.05 2.25
N ARG A 68 -1.49 3.86 1.60
CA ARG A 68 -2.88 3.56 1.28
C ARG A 68 -3.02 3.38 -0.23
N PHE A 69 -3.70 2.31 -0.64
CA PHE A 69 -4.07 2.04 -2.02
C PHE A 69 -5.59 1.87 -2.14
N ASP A 70 -6.22 2.69 -2.97
CA ASP A 70 -7.64 2.60 -3.31
C ASP A 70 -7.78 1.97 -4.70
N ALA A 71 -8.22 0.70 -4.76
CA ALA A 71 -8.28 -0.09 -5.99
C ALA A 71 -9.35 0.39 -6.97
N LEU A 72 -10.47 0.90 -6.46
CA LEU A 72 -11.64 1.43 -7.18
C LEU A 72 -12.42 0.42 -8.01
N GLY A 73 -11.78 -0.43 -8.77
CA GLY A 73 -12.45 -1.52 -9.47
C GLY A 73 -11.62 -2.12 -10.59
N GLY A 74 -11.95 -3.36 -10.92
CA GLY A 74 -11.17 -4.24 -11.77
C GLY A 74 -10.74 -5.48 -10.98
N ALA A 75 -10.12 -6.44 -11.64
CA ALA A 75 -9.55 -7.61 -10.96
C ALA A 75 -8.10 -7.30 -10.58
N ASP A 76 -7.89 -6.75 -9.38
CA ASP A 76 -6.61 -6.23 -8.94
C ASP A 76 -5.76 -7.29 -8.24
N THR A 77 -4.45 -7.17 -8.40
CA THR A 77 -3.48 -7.94 -7.64
C THR A 77 -2.56 -7.00 -6.88
N VAL A 78 -2.65 -7.03 -5.55
CA VAL A 78 -1.77 -6.26 -4.68
C VAL A 78 -0.82 -7.20 -3.96
N ARG A 79 0.48 -7.01 -4.16
CA ARG A 79 1.51 -7.74 -3.44
C ARG A 79 2.24 -6.81 -2.48
N VAL A 80 2.22 -7.17 -1.20
CA VAL A 80 3.05 -6.54 -0.17
C VAL A 80 4.17 -7.50 0.19
N ARG A 81 5.39 -7.12 -0.15
CA ARG A 81 6.60 -7.89 0.15
C ARG A 81 7.09 -7.63 1.57
N ASP A 82 8.16 -8.29 1.97
CA ASP A 82 8.83 -7.98 3.23
C ASP A 82 9.32 -6.52 3.23
N LEU A 83 8.74 -5.70 4.10
CA LEU A 83 9.05 -4.28 4.27
C LEU A 83 10.01 -4.02 5.44
N SER A 84 10.68 -5.05 5.94
CA SER A 84 11.66 -4.91 7.02
C SER A 84 12.76 -3.91 6.64
N GLY A 85 13.03 -2.99 7.56
CA GLY A 85 14.05 -1.96 7.40
C GLY A 85 13.59 -0.68 6.71
N THR A 86 12.32 -0.60 6.26
CA THR A 86 11.68 0.65 5.83
C THR A 86 10.94 1.31 6.99
N ASP A 87 10.47 2.53 6.79
CA ASP A 87 9.67 3.26 7.79
C ASP A 87 8.20 2.86 7.76
N VAL A 88 7.77 2.10 6.74
CA VAL A 88 6.36 1.70 6.58
C VAL A 88 5.94 0.75 7.70
N THR A 89 4.96 1.17 8.48
CA THR A 89 4.35 0.40 9.56
C THR A 89 2.96 -0.12 9.23
N THR A 90 2.29 0.50 8.26
CA THR A 90 0.92 0.15 7.88
C THR A 90 0.73 0.23 6.36
N VAL A 91 0.12 -0.82 5.80
CA VAL A 91 -0.39 -0.80 4.42
C VAL A 91 -1.90 -0.98 4.47
N ARG A 92 -2.66 -0.02 3.92
CA ARG A 92 -4.12 -0.07 3.81
C ARG A 92 -4.51 -0.30 2.36
N ILE A 93 -5.38 -1.27 2.12
CA ILE A 93 -5.85 -1.62 0.79
C ILE A 93 -7.38 -1.54 0.81
N ASP A 94 -7.94 -0.58 0.10
CA ASP A 94 -9.37 -0.44 -0.06
C ASP A 94 -9.79 -1.03 -1.42
N LEU A 95 -10.54 -2.13 -1.38
CA LEU A 95 -11.04 -2.85 -2.55
C LEU A 95 -12.45 -2.42 -2.95
N ALA A 96 -12.98 -1.37 -2.31
CA ALA A 96 -14.32 -0.88 -2.61
C ALA A 96 -14.34 -0.14 -3.95
N ALA A 97 -15.40 -0.39 -4.71
CA ALA A 97 -15.72 0.41 -5.90
C ALA A 97 -15.95 1.87 -5.56
N LEU A 98 -15.81 2.76 -6.54
CA LEU A 98 -16.16 4.17 -6.40
C LEU A 98 -17.60 4.32 -5.89
N GLY A 99 -17.76 4.92 -4.72
CA GLY A 99 -19.05 5.05 -4.04
C GLY A 99 -19.35 3.94 -3.02
N GLY A 100 -18.43 3.01 -2.81
CA GLY A 100 -18.52 1.94 -1.82
C GLY A 100 -19.15 0.66 -2.35
N GLY A 101 -18.91 -0.45 -1.64
CA GLY A 101 -19.36 -1.78 -2.03
C GLY A 101 -18.42 -2.45 -3.03
N GLY A 102 -18.67 -3.73 -3.34
CA GLY A 102 -17.86 -4.48 -4.29
C GLY A 102 -18.20 -4.13 -5.75
N ASP A 103 -17.20 -4.15 -6.61
CA ASP A 103 -17.33 -3.92 -8.06
C ASP A 103 -17.73 -5.20 -8.83
N GLY A 104 -17.74 -6.36 -8.16
CA GLY A 104 -18.05 -7.67 -8.73
C GLY A 104 -16.85 -8.36 -9.41
N ALA A 105 -15.67 -7.75 -9.41
CA ALA A 105 -14.43 -8.40 -9.81
C ALA A 105 -13.79 -9.16 -8.63
N SER A 106 -12.79 -9.97 -8.92
CA SER A 106 -12.08 -10.74 -7.89
C SER A 106 -10.68 -10.19 -7.70
N ASP A 107 -10.42 -9.65 -6.53
CA ASP A 107 -9.12 -9.13 -6.16
C ASP A 107 -8.26 -10.18 -5.46
N THR A 108 -6.95 -10.02 -5.58
CA THR A 108 -5.98 -10.91 -4.98
C THR A 108 -4.97 -10.11 -4.16
N ILE A 109 -4.86 -10.44 -2.88
CA ILE A 109 -3.84 -9.87 -2.00
C ILE A 109 -2.80 -10.96 -1.71
N VAL A 110 -1.54 -10.66 -1.97
CA VAL A 110 -0.40 -11.52 -1.69
C VAL A 110 0.50 -10.83 -0.69
N LEU A 111 0.72 -11.47 0.46
CA LEU A 111 1.57 -10.94 1.52
C LEU A 111 2.79 -11.85 1.69
N ASP A 112 3.99 -11.30 1.57
CA ASP A 112 5.22 -12.01 1.84
C ASP A 112 5.60 -11.84 3.32
N ALA A 113 5.93 -12.94 3.97
CA ALA A 113 6.45 -12.94 5.34
C ALA A 113 7.92 -12.47 5.36
N THR A 114 8.46 -12.22 6.57
CA THR A 114 9.85 -11.79 6.75
C THR A 114 10.85 -12.93 6.53
N GLY A 115 12.14 -12.65 6.60
CA GLY A 115 13.18 -13.66 6.55
C GLY A 115 13.40 -14.41 7.88
N GLY A 116 12.65 -14.07 8.92
CA GLY A 116 12.73 -14.64 10.27
C GLY A 116 11.62 -15.65 10.58
N ASP A 117 11.44 -15.93 11.87
CA ASP A 117 10.32 -16.74 12.37
C ASP A 117 9.10 -15.82 12.56
N ASP A 118 8.09 -15.96 11.70
CA ASP A 118 6.90 -15.13 11.73
C ASP A 118 5.73 -15.82 12.44
N VAL A 119 4.94 -15.05 13.19
CA VAL A 119 3.65 -15.46 13.75
C VAL A 119 2.57 -14.56 13.17
N VAL A 120 2.00 -14.99 12.07
CA VAL A 120 0.98 -14.21 11.35
C VAL A 120 -0.40 -14.46 11.94
N GLN A 121 -1.12 -13.38 12.25
CA GLN A 121 -2.50 -13.41 12.73
C GLN A 121 -3.39 -12.66 11.75
N VAL A 122 -4.50 -13.27 11.38
CA VAL A 122 -5.55 -12.66 10.55
C VAL A 122 -6.79 -12.48 11.42
N VAL A 123 -7.21 -11.25 11.60
CA VAL A 123 -8.35 -10.89 12.45
C VAL A 123 -9.32 -10.00 11.70
N THR A 124 -10.60 -10.09 12.06
CA THR A 124 -11.63 -9.15 11.56
C THR A 124 -11.78 -7.99 12.52
N ASP A 125 -11.89 -6.79 11.99
CA ASP A 125 -12.13 -5.55 12.73
C ASP A 125 -13.24 -4.75 12.01
N GLY A 126 -14.48 -4.96 12.45
CA GLY A 126 -15.64 -4.40 11.75
C GLY A 126 -15.79 -4.99 10.35
N ALA A 127 -15.71 -4.14 9.32
CA ALA A 127 -15.76 -4.52 7.91
C ALA A 127 -14.37 -4.81 7.32
N SER A 128 -13.31 -4.63 8.10
CA SER A 128 -11.92 -4.78 7.67
C SER A 128 -11.33 -6.12 8.11
N ILE A 129 -10.32 -6.56 7.37
CA ILE A 129 -9.44 -7.68 7.74
C ILE A 129 -8.06 -7.10 8.05
N ARG A 130 -7.53 -7.41 9.22
CA ARG A 130 -6.19 -7.00 9.64
C ARG A 130 -5.26 -8.20 9.66
N VAL A 131 -4.10 -8.06 9.04
CA VAL A 131 -3.02 -9.05 9.06
C VAL A 131 -1.86 -8.49 9.88
N LEU A 132 -1.55 -9.16 10.97
CA LEU A 132 -0.56 -8.77 11.97
C LEU A 132 0.60 -9.77 11.99
N GLY A 133 1.77 -9.34 12.45
CA GLY A 133 2.95 -10.18 12.61
C GLY A 133 3.86 -10.24 11.38
N LEU A 134 3.62 -9.36 10.39
CA LEU A 134 4.52 -9.05 9.29
C LEU A 134 5.36 -7.81 9.63
N ALA A 135 6.27 -7.40 8.74
CA ALA A 135 7.07 -6.19 8.91
C ALA A 135 6.20 -4.93 9.02
N ALA A 136 5.12 -4.87 8.25
CA ALA A 136 4.06 -3.87 8.38
C ALA A 136 2.71 -4.55 8.63
N GLU A 137 1.81 -3.89 9.36
CA GLU A 137 0.41 -4.32 9.44
C GLU A 137 -0.28 -4.10 8.10
N VAL A 138 -1.07 -5.06 7.65
CA VAL A 138 -1.89 -4.91 6.44
C VAL A 138 -3.36 -4.89 6.83
N VAL A 139 -4.08 -3.86 6.36
CA VAL A 139 -5.53 -3.67 6.58
C VAL A 139 -6.23 -3.68 5.24
N ILE A 140 -7.22 -4.57 5.09
CA ILE A 140 -7.99 -4.80 3.87
C ILE A 140 -9.47 -4.50 4.15
#